data_6b959ac5d2caff1de1b0e99e4138ec35
#
_entry.id   6b959ac5d2caff1de1b0e99e4138ec35
#
_cell.length_a   1.000
_cell.length_b   1.000
_cell.length_c   1.000
_cell.angle_alpha   90.00
_cell.angle_beta   90.00
_cell.angle_gamma   90.00
#
_symmetry.space_group_name_H-M   'P 1'
#
loop_
_entity.id
_entity.type
_entity.pdbx_description
1 polymer ?
#
loop_
_entity_poly.entity_id
_entity_poly.type
_entity_poly.pdbx_seq_one_letter_code
_entity_poly.pdbx_strand_id
1 'polypeptide(L)'
;MAPGLPVTPAAPDGAGSAVPPVTEDTGASDTPVTPAARKKRRVLRAVGRWTAVVTVFAALGVGTAYGITTMERTDVPGLATESDGRWAYPEITRPPLPAGSPGPQDSGNWSGGHFADLRELLLPAPAGATENKALRGTDGWLPLKDFLTVFEDDEGRDAVGQQLTDYGLRHVAARGWTTEDGTRSAVYLLQFDTGTIADELYGELTGYAAPQHALRGAAETEFDEAHPTSADPAGVMRRSYDEKKPYGAEHVRQAWLRIGDTIALVVQARKGSAAAVPFQQTVVLQSQLLS
;
A
#
# COMPACT_ATOMS: atom_id res chain seq x y z
N MET A 1 -25.44 -37.35 -19.36
CA MET A 1 -25.27 -37.41 -20.81
C MET A 1 -23.93 -36.76 -21.10
N ALA A 2 -22.86 -37.56 -21.05
CA ALA A 2 -21.58 -37.26 -21.71
C ALA A 2 -21.66 -37.88 -23.10
N PRO A 3 -20.89 -37.45 -24.11
CA PRO A 3 -19.48 -37.76 -24.29
C PRO A 3 -18.71 -36.56 -24.90
N GLY A 4 -17.46 -36.56 -25.18
CA GLY A 4 -16.42 -37.51 -25.38
C GLY A 4 -15.14 -36.78 -25.83
N LEU A 5 -13.98 -37.30 -25.49
CA LEU A 5 -12.66 -36.94 -26.02
C LEU A 5 -12.45 -37.53 -27.39
N PRO A 6 -11.58 -37.01 -28.25
CA PRO A 6 -10.66 -37.83 -28.99
C PRO A 6 -9.21 -37.32 -28.93
N VAL A 7 -8.24 -38.16 -28.56
CA VAL A 7 -7.42 -39.09 -29.35
C VAL A 7 -6.40 -38.44 -30.27
N THR A 8 -5.13 -38.66 -29.89
CA THR A 8 -3.88 -38.46 -30.65
C THR A 8 -3.80 -39.44 -31.84
N PRO A 9 -3.04 -39.11 -32.89
CA PRO A 9 -2.27 -40.16 -33.54
C PRO A 9 -0.78 -39.82 -33.75
N ALA A 10 -0.05 -40.86 -33.58
CA ALA A 10 1.23 -41.40 -33.84
C ALA A 10 1.99 -40.95 -35.12
N ALA A 11 3.31 -41.08 -34.98
CA ALA A 11 4.34 -40.98 -36.00
C ALA A 11 4.25 -42.13 -37.04
N PRO A 12 4.96 -42.03 -38.15
CA PRO A 12 5.67 -43.18 -38.63
C PRO A 12 7.16 -43.00 -38.93
N ASP A 13 7.87 -44.10 -38.74
CA ASP A 13 9.24 -44.43 -39.14
C ASP A 13 9.46 -44.36 -40.68
N GLY A 14 10.74 -44.25 -41.07
CA GLY A 14 11.13 -44.44 -42.43
C GLY A 14 12.67 -44.40 -42.63
N ALA A 15 13.26 -45.56 -42.63
CA ALA A 15 14.65 -45.88 -42.88
C ALA A 15 15.19 -45.54 -44.28
N GLY A 16 16.48 -45.41 -44.41
CA GLY A 16 17.16 -45.37 -45.71
C GLY A 16 18.67 -45.24 -45.65
N SER A 17 19.33 -46.42 -45.59
CA SER A 17 20.77 -46.65 -45.80
C SER A 17 21.28 -46.22 -47.19
N ALA A 18 22.52 -45.76 -47.27
CA ALA A 18 23.47 -46.10 -48.35
C ALA A 18 24.93 -45.61 -48.05
N VAL A 19 25.85 -46.52 -48.02
CA VAL A 19 27.30 -46.44 -48.21
C VAL A 19 27.55 -47.27 -49.47
N PRO A 20 28.65 -47.22 -50.26
CA PRO A 20 29.98 -46.61 -50.30
C PRO A 20 30.35 -46.03 -51.71
N PRO A 21 31.59 -45.94 -52.21
CA PRO A 21 32.79 -46.78 -52.01
C PRO A 21 34.14 -46.05 -51.82
N VAL A 22 35.11 -46.88 -51.51
CA VAL A 22 36.56 -46.69 -51.39
C VAL A 22 37.21 -46.52 -52.73
N THR A 23 38.29 -45.72 -52.81
CA THR A 23 39.44 -45.92 -53.71
C THR A 23 40.71 -45.55 -52.98
N GLU A 24 41.62 -46.56 -52.94
CA GLU A 24 43.03 -46.46 -52.62
C GLU A 24 43.77 -45.71 -53.74
N ASP A 25 44.78 -44.98 -53.43
CA ASP A 25 46.10 -45.21 -54.05
C ASP A 25 47.26 -44.58 -53.27
N THR A 26 48.32 -45.27 -53.29
CA THR A 26 49.65 -45.41 -52.81
C THR A 26 50.57 -44.19 -52.96
N GLY A 27 51.52 -44.04 -52.01
CA GLY A 27 52.79 -43.37 -52.34
C GLY A 27 53.51 -42.66 -51.19
N ALA A 28 54.33 -43.46 -50.50
CA ALA A 28 55.68 -43.29 -50.00
C ALA A 28 56.19 -41.93 -49.48
N SER A 29 56.74 -42.04 -48.32
CA SER A 29 58.12 -41.79 -47.81
C SER A 29 58.24 -41.07 -46.48
N ASP A 30 58.92 -41.75 -45.62
CA ASP A 30 59.36 -41.47 -44.25
C ASP A 30 60.01 -40.13 -44.03
N THR A 31 59.69 -39.58 -42.84
CA THR A 31 60.68 -39.18 -41.84
C THR A 31 59.99 -38.98 -40.46
N PRO A 32 60.57 -39.46 -39.34
CA PRO A 32 59.85 -39.44 -38.03
C PRO A 32 60.08 -38.14 -37.33
N VAL A 33 58.98 -37.40 -37.15
CA VAL A 33 59.00 -36.26 -36.27
C VAL A 33 58.13 -36.57 -35.01
N THR A 34 58.86 -36.58 -33.91
CA THR A 34 58.47 -36.92 -32.52
C THR A 34 57.11 -36.47 -32.12
N PRO A 35 56.22 -37.34 -31.60
CA PRO A 35 54.81 -37.00 -31.32
C PRO A 35 54.49 -36.14 -30.08
N ALA A 36 55.50 -35.84 -29.24
CA ALA A 36 55.28 -35.22 -27.93
C ALA A 36 54.97 -33.69 -27.95
N ALA A 37 55.55 -32.97 -28.93
CA ALA A 37 55.36 -31.49 -28.97
C ALA A 37 54.05 -31.02 -29.52
N ARG A 38 53.36 -31.80 -30.39
CA ARG A 38 52.06 -31.44 -30.97
C ARG A 38 50.89 -31.63 -30.00
N LYS A 39 50.94 -32.61 -29.09
CA LYS A 39 49.91 -32.84 -28.06
C LYS A 39 49.88 -31.71 -27.04
N LYS A 40 51.05 -31.26 -26.55
CA LYS A 40 51.10 -30.13 -25.56
C LYS A 40 50.56 -28.82 -26.13
N ARG A 41 50.85 -28.49 -27.38
CA ARG A 41 50.27 -27.25 -28.02
C ARG A 41 48.78 -27.31 -28.27
N ARG A 42 48.21 -28.49 -28.55
CA ARG A 42 46.74 -28.66 -28.71
C ARG A 42 46.02 -28.53 -27.37
N VAL A 43 46.57 -29.12 -26.31
CA VAL A 43 46.01 -29.01 -24.95
C VAL A 43 46.09 -27.57 -24.45
N LEU A 44 47.24 -26.88 -24.61
CA LEU A 44 47.37 -25.47 -24.24
C LEU A 44 46.37 -24.55 -25.00
N ARG A 45 46.17 -24.80 -26.30
CA ARG A 45 45.18 -24.05 -27.09
C ARG A 45 43.72 -24.37 -26.67
N ALA A 46 43.43 -25.62 -26.31
CA ALA A 46 42.15 -26.02 -25.80
C ALA A 46 41.87 -25.38 -24.42
N VAL A 47 42.84 -25.45 -23.51
CA VAL A 47 42.77 -24.80 -22.19
C VAL A 47 42.56 -23.28 -22.35
N GLY A 48 43.40 -22.63 -23.17
CA GLY A 48 43.25 -21.18 -23.43
C GLY A 48 41.89 -20.79 -23.99
N ARG A 49 41.30 -21.60 -24.91
CA ARG A 49 39.95 -21.35 -25.43
C ARG A 49 38.87 -21.52 -24.34
N TRP A 50 38.97 -22.59 -23.54
CA TRP A 50 38.03 -22.83 -22.46
C TRP A 50 38.15 -21.77 -21.35
N THR A 51 39.37 -21.35 -20.98
CA THR A 51 39.58 -20.26 -20.04
C THR A 51 38.97 -18.94 -20.55
N ALA A 52 39.20 -18.60 -21.83
CA ALA A 52 38.61 -17.41 -22.43
C ALA A 52 37.06 -17.45 -22.43
N VAL A 53 36.47 -18.59 -22.74
CA VAL A 53 35.00 -18.78 -22.70
C VAL A 53 34.50 -18.63 -21.28
N VAL A 54 35.09 -19.26 -20.29
CA VAL A 54 34.71 -19.15 -18.88
C VAL A 54 34.83 -17.70 -18.37
N THR A 55 35.94 -17.01 -18.74
CA THR A 55 36.13 -15.61 -18.36
C THR A 55 35.06 -14.71 -18.97
N VAL A 56 34.68 -14.89 -20.23
CA VAL A 56 33.64 -14.12 -20.89
C VAL A 56 32.28 -14.39 -20.23
N PHE A 57 31.94 -15.65 -19.97
CA PHE A 57 30.69 -15.98 -19.28
C PHE A 57 30.64 -15.47 -17.85
N ALA A 58 31.77 -15.54 -17.12
CA ALA A 58 31.85 -14.97 -15.77
C ALA A 58 31.71 -13.44 -15.80
N ALA A 59 32.36 -12.74 -16.73
CA ALA A 59 32.24 -11.30 -16.88
C ALA A 59 30.81 -10.88 -17.26
N LEU A 60 30.19 -11.61 -18.19
CA LEU A 60 28.79 -11.37 -18.56
C LEU A 60 27.86 -11.67 -17.39
N GLY A 61 28.05 -12.78 -16.67
CA GLY A 61 27.22 -13.14 -15.51
C GLY A 61 27.33 -12.12 -14.37
N VAL A 62 28.54 -11.71 -14.02
CA VAL A 62 28.76 -10.68 -12.99
C VAL A 62 28.25 -9.32 -13.45
N GLY A 63 28.47 -8.95 -14.71
CA GLY A 63 27.98 -7.68 -15.25
C GLY A 63 26.44 -7.63 -15.30
N THR A 64 25.81 -8.72 -15.68
CA THR A 64 24.34 -8.82 -15.67
C THR A 64 23.78 -8.81 -14.25
N ALA A 65 24.36 -9.58 -13.34
CA ALA A 65 23.94 -9.60 -11.94
C ALA A 65 24.10 -8.23 -11.28
N TYR A 66 25.22 -7.56 -11.50
CA TYR A 66 25.45 -6.20 -11.00
C TYR A 66 24.48 -5.20 -11.62
N GLY A 67 24.24 -5.27 -12.93
CA GLY A 67 23.27 -4.43 -13.61
C GLY A 67 21.86 -4.59 -13.03
N ILE A 68 21.40 -5.82 -12.80
CA ILE A 68 20.08 -6.09 -12.23
C ILE A 68 19.97 -5.62 -10.77
N THR A 69 21.02 -5.75 -9.96
CA THR A 69 21.01 -5.32 -8.56
C THR A 69 21.06 -3.81 -8.37
N THR A 70 21.48 -3.05 -9.39
CA THR A 70 21.51 -1.59 -9.38
C THR A 70 20.31 -0.95 -10.09
N MET A 71 19.47 -1.75 -10.77
CA MET A 71 18.26 -1.28 -11.42
C MET A 71 17.13 -1.14 -10.41
N GLU A 72 16.44 -0.01 -10.44
CA GLU A 72 15.16 0.13 -9.76
C GLU A 72 14.10 -0.74 -10.47
N ARG A 73 13.09 -1.16 -9.72
CA ARG A 73 12.02 -2.03 -10.28
C ARG A 73 11.35 -1.43 -11.51
N THR A 74 11.30 -0.10 -11.58
CA THR A 74 10.74 0.68 -12.69
C THR A 74 11.60 0.66 -13.95
N ASP A 75 12.90 0.34 -13.83
CA ASP A 75 13.84 0.32 -14.95
C ASP A 75 13.82 -1.01 -15.73
N VAL A 76 13.17 -2.03 -15.16
CA VAL A 76 13.11 -3.36 -15.78
C VAL A 76 11.89 -3.45 -16.70
N PRO A 77 12.08 -3.63 -18.04
CA PRO A 77 10.95 -3.79 -18.94
C PRO A 77 10.04 -4.96 -18.52
N GLY A 78 8.74 -4.70 -18.37
CA GLY A 78 7.75 -5.67 -17.91
C GLY A 78 7.59 -5.78 -16.39
N LEU A 79 8.45 -5.12 -15.59
CA LEU A 79 8.29 -4.94 -14.15
C LEU A 79 8.01 -3.49 -13.77
N ALA A 80 8.11 -2.54 -14.69
CA ALA A 80 7.61 -1.19 -14.54
C ALA A 80 6.09 -1.26 -14.40
N THR A 81 5.61 -1.20 -13.18
CA THR A 81 4.19 -0.98 -12.91
C THR A 81 3.98 0.54 -12.85
N GLU A 82 3.04 1.04 -13.65
CA GLU A 82 2.56 2.41 -13.44
C GLU A 82 2.16 2.56 -11.98
N SER A 83 2.40 3.76 -11.42
CA SER A 83 1.98 4.06 -10.04
C SER A 83 0.49 3.76 -9.92
N ASP A 84 0.11 2.93 -8.96
CA ASP A 84 -1.29 2.63 -8.65
C ASP A 84 -1.98 3.80 -7.92
N GLY A 85 -1.29 4.95 -7.78
CA GLY A 85 -1.77 6.15 -7.13
C GLY A 85 -1.61 6.14 -5.61
N ARG A 86 -1.01 5.10 -5.02
CA ARG A 86 -0.75 5.04 -3.58
C ARG A 86 0.39 5.95 -3.18
N TRP A 87 0.27 6.49 -1.97
CA TRP A 87 1.35 7.25 -1.37
C TRP A 87 2.36 6.32 -0.66
N ALA A 88 3.62 6.72 -0.66
CA ALA A 88 4.66 6.04 0.09
C ALA A 88 4.61 6.50 1.56
N TYR A 89 4.14 5.65 2.45
CA TYR A 89 4.20 5.89 3.90
C TYR A 89 5.52 5.39 4.47
N PRO A 90 6.03 6.02 5.56
CA PRO A 90 7.12 5.43 6.34
C PRO A 90 6.68 4.09 6.94
N GLU A 91 7.62 3.33 7.48
CA GLU A 91 7.28 2.12 8.23
C GLU A 91 6.34 2.47 9.39
N ILE A 92 5.16 1.84 9.38
CA ILE A 92 4.11 2.09 10.36
C ILE A 92 4.15 0.95 11.37
N THR A 93 4.50 1.28 12.59
CA THR A 93 4.50 0.33 13.71
C THR A 93 3.44 0.74 14.72
N ARG A 94 2.70 -0.24 15.22
CA ARG A 94 1.74 0.00 16.28
C ARG A 94 2.50 0.20 17.61
N PRO A 95 2.17 1.22 18.41
CA PRO A 95 2.80 1.39 19.71
C PRO A 95 2.52 0.17 20.61
N PRO A 96 3.50 -0.23 21.43
CA PRO A 96 3.28 -1.35 22.34
C PRO A 96 2.23 -0.98 23.40
N LEU A 97 1.36 -1.92 23.71
CA LEU A 97 0.42 -1.76 24.82
C LEU A 97 1.14 -1.83 26.17
N PRO A 98 0.67 -1.11 27.20
CA PRO A 98 1.14 -1.31 28.56
C PRO A 98 1.01 -2.79 28.96
N ALA A 99 1.94 -3.26 29.80
CA ALA A 99 1.97 -4.67 30.18
C ALA A 99 0.64 -5.14 30.80
N GLY A 100 0.04 -6.17 30.24
CA GLY A 100 -1.23 -6.72 30.68
C GLY A 100 -2.48 -5.99 30.19
N SER A 101 -2.35 -4.93 29.40
CA SER A 101 -3.49 -4.24 28.79
C SER A 101 -3.97 -4.99 27.55
N PRO A 102 -5.28 -5.24 27.41
CA PRO A 102 -5.85 -5.84 26.19
C PRO A 102 -5.93 -4.82 25.06
N GLY A 103 -6.02 -5.30 23.81
CA GLY A 103 -6.36 -4.47 22.66
C GLY A 103 -7.82 -3.97 22.70
N PRO A 104 -8.18 -2.96 21.90
CA PRO A 104 -9.53 -2.37 21.94
C PRO A 104 -10.63 -3.34 21.57
N GLN A 105 -10.30 -4.43 20.86
CA GLN A 105 -11.26 -5.44 20.40
C GLN A 105 -11.12 -6.79 21.11
N ASP A 106 -10.21 -6.89 22.07
CA ASP A 106 -10.04 -8.14 22.84
C ASP A 106 -11.25 -8.42 23.71
N SER A 107 -11.63 -9.69 23.81
CA SER A 107 -12.80 -10.12 24.59
C SER A 107 -12.72 -9.76 26.06
N GLY A 108 -11.52 -9.54 26.61
CA GLY A 108 -11.28 -9.06 27.96
C GLY A 108 -11.40 -7.54 28.12
N ASN A 109 -11.55 -6.80 27.03
CA ASN A 109 -11.68 -5.33 27.05
C ASN A 109 -13.16 -4.91 26.93
N TRP A 110 -13.90 -5.01 28.01
CA TRP A 110 -15.34 -4.70 28.05
C TRP A 110 -15.67 -3.24 27.72
N SER A 111 -14.75 -2.32 28.00
CA SER A 111 -14.92 -0.90 27.69
C SER A 111 -14.56 -0.56 26.24
N GLY A 112 -13.85 -1.45 25.53
CA GLY A 112 -13.28 -1.15 24.23
C GLY A 112 -12.20 -0.09 24.23
N GLY A 113 -11.60 0.18 25.39
CA GLY A 113 -10.66 1.30 25.58
C GLY A 113 -9.33 1.08 24.84
N HIS A 114 -8.77 2.16 24.28
CA HIS A 114 -7.40 2.17 23.79
C HIS A 114 -6.45 2.50 24.94
N PHE A 115 -5.55 1.57 25.26
CA PHE A 115 -4.53 1.73 26.32
C PHE A 115 -3.21 2.32 25.78
N ALA A 116 -3.02 2.34 24.47
CA ALA A 116 -1.92 3.06 23.84
C ALA A 116 -2.18 4.57 23.83
N ASP A 117 -1.11 5.37 23.77
CA ASP A 117 -1.26 6.83 23.62
C ASP A 117 -1.93 7.15 22.27
N LEU A 118 -3.07 7.83 22.33
CA LEU A 118 -3.86 8.18 21.14
C LEU A 118 -3.05 8.98 20.10
N ARG A 119 -2.09 9.80 20.57
CA ARG A 119 -1.23 10.61 19.70
C ARG A 119 -0.26 9.77 18.87
N GLU A 120 0.12 8.60 19.38
CA GLU A 120 0.98 7.63 18.69
C GLU A 120 0.18 6.74 17.70
N LEU A 121 -1.16 6.70 17.87
CA LEU A 121 -2.07 6.00 16.95
C LEU A 121 -2.47 6.83 15.72
N LEU A 122 -1.99 8.07 15.61
CA LEU A 122 -2.18 8.90 14.42
C LEU A 122 -1.27 8.45 13.28
N LEU A 123 -1.85 8.19 12.12
CA LEU A 123 -1.11 7.86 10.91
C LEU A 123 -0.06 8.94 10.61
N PRO A 124 1.21 8.58 10.37
CA PRO A 124 2.23 9.54 9.95
C PRO A 124 1.93 10.10 8.56
N ALA A 125 2.47 11.28 8.25
CA ALA A 125 2.39 11.83 6.91
C ALA A 125 3.17 10.95 5.91
N PRO A 126 2.72 10.83 4.66
CA PRO A 126 3.47 10.11 3.63
C PRO A 126 4.78 10.83 3.29
N ALA A 127 5.72 10.10 2.69
CA ALA A 127 7.00 10.65 2.26
C ALA A 127 6.80 11.85 1.30
N GLY A 128 7.59 12.89 1.47
CA GLY A 128 7.50 14.12 0.68
C GLY A 128 6.37 15.07 1.07
N ALA A 129 5.46 14.68 1.95
CA ALA A 129 4.37 15.56 2.40
C ALA A 129 4.86 16.59 3.43
N THR A 130 4.27 17.78 3.37
CA THR A 130 4.50 18.84 4.36
C THR A 130 3.43 18.77 5.46
N GLU A 131 3.86 18.54 6.70
CA GLU A 131 2.93 18.49 7.85
C GLU A 131 2.28 19.83 8.16
N ASN A 132 1.00 19.80 8.49
CA ASN A 132 0.27 20.92 9.08
C ASN A 132 0.46 20.92 10.62
N LYS A 133 1.43 21.67 11.08
CA LYS A 133 1.78 21.74 12.52
C LYS A 133 0.67 22.32 13.39
N ALA A 134 -0.26 23.10 12.82
CA ALA A 134 -1.36 23.70 13.60
C ALA A 134 -2.32 22.62 14.16
N LEU A 135 -2.44 21.47 13.51
CA LEU A 135 -3.28 20.37 13.97
C LEU A 135 -2.67 19.59 15.17
N ARG A 136 -1.39 19.80 15.48
CA ARG A 136 -0.78 19.14 16.65
C ARG A 136 -1.30 19.67 17.99
N GLY A 137 -1.93 20.86 18.00
CA GLY A 137 -2.41 21.48 19.21
C GLY A 137 -1.32 21.74 20.25
N THR A 138 -1.70 21.69 21.53
CA THR A 138 -0.79 21.83 22.67
C THR A 138 -0.48 20.43 23.23
N ASP A 139 0.80 20.09 23.34
CA ASP A 139 1.26 18.76 23.79
C ASP A 139 0.66 17.58 23.02
N GLY A 140 0.32 17.80 21.76
CA GLY A 140 -0.29 16.80 20.89
C GLY A 140 -1.81 16.67 21.00
N TRP A 141 -2.44 17.52 21.83
CA TRP A 141 -3.90 17.55 21.98
C TRP A 141 -4.49 18.76 21.29
N LEU A 142 -5.41 18.51 20.35
CA LEU A 142 -6.13 19.55 19.63
C LEU A 142 -7.29 20.06 20.49
N PRO A 143 -7.41 21.38 20.73
CA PRO A 143 -8.60 21.92 21.39
C PRO A 143 -9.89 21.61 20.62
N LEU A 144 -10.97 21.30 21.32
CA LEU A 144 -12.27 21.00 20.70
C LEU A 144 -12.71 22.10 19.72
N LYS A 145 -12.58 23.38 20.10
CA LYS A 145 -12.92 24.51 19.23
C LYS A 145 -12.18 24.48 17.87
N ASP A 146 -10.93 23.97 17.85
CA ASP A 146 -10.14 23.91 16.65
C ASP A 146 -10.57 22.70 15.78
N PHE A 147 -10.94 21.57 16.41
CA PHE A 147 -11.57 20.45 15.70
C PHE A 147 -12.89 20.89 15.04
N LEU A 148 -13.75 21.63 15.76
CA LEU A 148 -15.04 22.04 15.25
C LEU A 148 -14.95 22.91 13.98
N THR A 149 -13.79 23.50 13.70
CA THR A 149 -13.59 24.27 12.46
C THR A 149 -13.65 23.43 11.18
N VAL A 150 -13.70 22.10 11.29
CA VAL A 150 -13.89 21.20 10.12
C VAL A 150 -15.29 21.27 9.55
N PHE A 151 -16.28 21.68 10.36
CA PHE A 151 -17.68 21.79 9.94
C PHE A 151 -17.94 23.11 9.20
N GLU A 152 -18.89 23.07 8.26
CA GLU A 152 -19.15 24.17 7.32
C GLU A 152 -19.63 25.43 8.03
N ASP A 153 -20.68 25.32 8.82
CA ASP A 153 -21.39 26.44 9.43
C ASP A 153 -21.31 26.44 10.96
N ASP A 154 -21.78 27.54 11.56
CA ASP A 154 -21.78 27.71 13.02
C ASP A 154 -22.80 26.79 13.68
N GLU A 155 -23.95 26.54 13.05
CA GLU A 155 -24.99 25.66 13.58
C GLU A 155 -24.46 24.22 13.74
N GLY A 156 -23.80 23.68 12.70
CA GLY A 156 -23.15 22.38 12.78
C GLY A 156 -22.03 22.33 13.81
N ARG A 157 -21.24 23.39 13.92
CA ARG A 157 -20.18 23.50 14.96
C ARG A 157 -20.75 23.46 16.37
N ASP A 158 -21.80 24.24 16.62
CA ASP A 158 -22.45 24.31 17.93
C ASP A 158 -23.13 22.98 18.29
N ALA A 159 -23.86 22.39 17.33
CA ALA A 159 -24.55 21.11 17.53
C ALA A 159 -23.56 19.97 17.82
N VAL A 160 -22.51 19.81 17.00
CA VAL A 160 -21.49 18.78 17.22
C VAL A 160 -20.70 19.05 18.49
N GLY A 161 -20.37 20.31 18.78
CA GLY A 161 -19.68 20.69 20.00
C GLY A 161 -20.47 20.31 21.26
N GLN A 162 -21.78 20.51 21.25
CA GLN A 162 -22.67 20.10 22.33
C GLN A 162 -22.73 18.56 22.44
N GLN A 163 -22.95 17.85 21.32
CA GLN A 163 -22.95 16.37 21.31
C GLN A 163 -21.64 15.80 21.88
N LEU A 164 -20.50 16.27 21.39
CA LEU A 164 -19.20 15.80 21.89
C LEU A 164 -19.01 16.02 23.39
N THR A 165 -19.54 17.14 23.92
CA THR A 165 -19.50 17.45 25.33
C THR A 165 -20.43 16.54 26.13
N ASP A 166 -21.65 16.33 25.67
CA ASP A 166 -22.67 15.51 26.33
C ASP A 166 -22.27 14.02 26.35
N TYR A 167 -21.60 13.54 25.30
CA TYR A 167 -21.03 12.20 25.23
C TYR A 167 -19.68 12.04 25.93
N GLY A 168 -19.20 13.09 26.61
CA GLY A 168 -18.00 13.03 27.44
C GLY A 168 -16.70 12.87 26.66
N LEU A 169 -16.53 13.65 25.56
CA LEU A 169 -15.27 13.71 24.83
C LEU A 169 -14.10 13.99 25.77
N ARG A 170 -13.11 13.10 25.80
CA ARG A 170 -11.93 13.24 26.65
C ARG A 170 -10.81 14.01 25.98
N HIS A 171 -10.45 13.55 24.78
CA HIS A 171 -9.31 14.09 24.06
C HIS A 171 -9.57 14.10 22.55
N VAL A 172 -8.96 15.06 21.86
CA VAL A 172 -8.83 15.07 20.42
C VAL A 172 -7.35 15.10 20.08
N ALA A 173 -6.88 14.09 19.34
CA ALA A 173 -5.56 14.11 18.73
C ALA A 173 -5.71 14.29 17.22
N ALA A 174 -4.82 15.04 16.57
CA ALA A 174 -4.92 15.28 15.14
C ALA A 174 -3.57 15.39 14.45
N ARG A 175 -3.55 15.00 13.18
CA ARG A 175 -2.43 15.20 12.26
C ARG A 175 -2.94 15.56 10.88
N GLY A 176 -2.26 16.47 10.21
CA GLY A 176 -2.57 16.81 8.84
C GLY A 176 -1.31 17.07 8.03
N TRP A 177 -1.46 16.99 6.73
CA TRP A 177 -0.37 17.21 5.78
C TRP A 177 -0.90 17.67 4.43
N THR A 178 0.01 18.20 3.61
CA THR A 178 -0.23 18.52 2.20
C THR A 178 0.81 17.79 1.37
N THR A 179 0.39 17.02 0.38
CA THR A 179 1.26 16.32 -0.57
C THR A 179 1.65 17.24 -1.73
N GLU A 180 2.67 16.86 -2.51
CA GLU A 180 3.18 17.67 -3.62
C GLU A 180 2.12 17.97 -4.69
N ASP A 181 1.15 17.07 -4.88
CA ASP A 181 0.03 17.26 -5.81
C ASP A 181 -1.04 18.23 -5.29
N GLY A 182 -0.83 18.83 -4.12
CA GLY A 182 -1.71 19.78 -3.48
C GLY A 182 -2.87 19.16 -2.71
N THR A 183 -2.91 17.83 -2.54
CA THR A 183 -3.92 17.18 -1.70
C THR A 183 -3.64 17.48 -0.24
N ARG A 184 -4.62 18.05 0.44
CA ARG A 184 -4.60 18.27 1.89
C ARG A 184 -5.33 17.13 2.57
N SER A 185 -4.69 16.56 3.60
CA SER A 185 -5.27 15.48 4.41
C SER A 185 -5.23 15.86 5.88
N ALA A 186 -6.24 15.44 6.60
CA ALA A 186 -6.31 15.55 8.04
C ALA A 186 -6.93 14.30 8.64
N VAL A 187 -6.37 13.85 9.76
CA VAL A 187 -6.88 12.76 10.58
C VAL A 187 -7.11 13.31 11.96
N TYR A 188 -8.30 13.08 12.49
CA TYR A 188 -8.71 13.45 13.85
C TYR A 188 -9.13 12.19 14.57
N LEU A 189 -8.65 11.99 15.80
CA LEU A 189 -9.03 10.92 16.72
C LEU A 189 -9.73 11.53 17.92
N LEU A 190 -10.95 11.12 18.17
CA LEU A 190 -11.80 11.57 19.26
C LEU A 190 -11.96 10.42 20.25
N GLN A 191 -11.48 10.55 21.46
CA GLN A 191 -11.53 9.50 22.48
C GLN A 191 -12.64 9.77 23.51
N PHE A 192 -13.36 8.70 23.84
CA PHE A 192 -14.44 8.69 24.83
C PHE A 192 -14.11 7.74 25.98
N ASP A 193 -15.02 7.59 26.95
CA ASP A 193 -14.78 6.70 28.09
C ASP A 193 -14.97 5.22 27.74
N THR A 194 -15.87 4.90 26.79
CA THR A 194 -16.18 3.53 26.38
C THR A 194 -16.52 3.42 24.92
N GLY A 195 -16.32 2.22 24.37
CA GLY A 195 -16.76 1.88 22.99
C GLY A 195 -18.27 1.99 22.79
N THR A 196 -19.08 1.79 23.83
CA THR A 196 -20.53 1.96 23.76
C THR A 196 -20.92 3.41 23.50
N ILE A 197 -20.29 4.35 24.21
CA ILE A 197 -20.48 5.79 24.01
C ILE A 197 -20.03 6.19 22.60
N ALA A 198 -18.87 5.73 22.20
CA ALA A 198 -18.35 6.01 20.84
C ALA A 198 -19.26 5.43 19.75
N ASP A 199 -19.87 4.25 19.96
CA ASP A 199 -20.78 3.61 19.00
C ASP A 199 -22.09 4.40 18.83
N GLU A 200 -22.70 4.84 19.94
CA GLU A 200 -23.93 5.63 19.93
C GLU A 200 -23.70 6.95 19.20
N LEU A 201 -22.69 7.71 19.59
CA LEU A 201 -22.36 8.98 18.95
C LEU A 201 -21.96 8.82 17.48
N TYR A 202 -21.21 7.75 17.13
CA TYR A 202 -20.89 7.46 15.73
C TYR A 202 -22.15 7.27 14.91
N GLY A 203 -23.17 6.59 15.44
CA GLY A 203 -24.47 6.40 14.80
C GLY A 203 -25.20 7.72 14.57
N GLU A 204 -25.09 8.69 15.50
CA GLU A 204 -25.68 10.02 15.38
C GLU A 204 -24.93 10.90 14.38
N LEU A 205 -23.60 10.92 14.41
CA LEU A 205 -22.79 11.75 13.51
C LEU A 205 -22.83 11.28 12.07
N THR A 206 -23.08 9.98 11.83
CA THR A 206 -22.99 9.36 10.51
C THR A 206 -24.32 8.81 10.03
N GLY A 207 -24.97 9.49 9.07
CA GLY A 207 -26.15 8.95 8.40
C GLY A 207 -25.82 7.86 7.38
N TYR A 208 -26.83 7.13 6.91
CA TYR A 208 -26.64 6.13 5.85
C TYR A 208 -26.21 6.77 4.52
N ALA A 209 -26.88 7.83 4.10
CA ALA A 209 -26.64 8.49 2.82
C ALA A 209 -25.60 9.62 2.91
N ALA A 210 -25.53 10.32 4.04
CA ALA A 210 -24.64 11.45 4.28
C ALA A 210 -24.40 11.60 5.79
N PRO A 211 -23.31 12.26 6.22
CA PRO A 211 -23.12 12.65 7.61
C PRO A 211 -24.18 13.64 8.06
N GLN A 212 -24.42 13.75 9.37
CA GLN A 212 -25.43 14.63 9.93
C GLN A 212 -25.12 16.11 9.68
N HIS A 213 -23.87 16.49 9.76
CA HIS A 213 -23.40 17.84 9.51
C HIS A 213 -22.34 17.88 8.41
N ALA A 214 -22.47 18.88 7.53
CA ALA A 214 -21.56 19.06 6.41
C ALA A 214 -20.17 19.50 6.88
N LEU A 215 -19.14 18.95 6.24
CA LEU A 215 -17.78 19.45 6.40
C LEU A 215 -17.53 20.64 5.47
N ARG A 216 -16.60 21.48 5.88
CA ARG A 216 -16.22 22.67 5.13
C ARG A 216 -15.80 22.32 3.69
N GLY A 217 -16.50 22.97 2.75
CA GLY A 217 -16.30 22.77 1.33
C GLY A 217 -16.98 21.52 0.75
N ALA A 218 -17.76 20.79 1.53
CA ALA A 218 -18.50 19.60 1.11
C ALA A 218 -19.94 19.66 1.61
N ALA A 219 -20.70 20.66 1.14
CA ALA A 219 -22.08 20.89 1.57
C ALA A 219 -23.02 19.72 1.22
N GLU A 220 -22.78 19.06 0.09
CA GLU A 220 -23.52 17.88 -0.33
C GLU A 220 -22.59 16.70 -0.56
N THR A 221 -22.83 15.61 0.15
CA THR A 221 -22.07 14.36 0.02
C THR A 221 -23.01 13.17 -0.20
N GLU A 222 -22.44 12.08 -0.70
CA GLU A 222 -23.12 10.80 -0.83
C GLU A 222 -22.23 9.68 -0.31
N PHE A 223 -22.84 8.56 0.04
CA PHE A 223 -22.11 7.39 0.49
C PHE A 223 -21.18 6.86 -0.63
N ASP A 224 -19.90 6.66 -0.34
CA ASP A 224 -18.90 6.13 -1.28
C ASP A 224 -18.99 4.60 -1.34
N GLU A 225 -19.84 4.08 -2.25
CA GLU A 225 -19.99 2.63 -2.49
C GLU A 225 -18.74 2.00 -3.10
N ALA A 226 -17.87 2.80 -3.71
CA ALA A 226 -16.65 2.31 -4.35
C ALA A 226 -15.51 2.06 -3.34
N HIS A 227 -15.68 2.47 -2.07
CA HIS A 227 -14.68 2.20 -1.04
C HIS A 227 -14.70 0.73 -0.64
N PRO A 228 -13.62 -0.05 -0.88
CA PRO A 228 -13.60 -1.50 -0.63
C PRO A 228 -13.79 -1.81 0.86
N THR A 229 -14.74 -2.67 1.21
CA THR A 229 -14.98 -3.13 2.59
C THR A 229 -14.06 -4.29 2.98
N SER A 230 -13.50 -5.00 2.01
CA SER A 230 -12.63 -6.15 2.25
C SER A 230 -11.29 -5.82 2.92
N ALA A 231 -10.91 -4.55 2.96
CA ALA A 231 -9.69 -4.08 3.60
C ALA A 231 -9.90 -3.58 5.04
N ASP A 232 -11.15 -3.52 5.50
CA ASP A 232 -11.47 -3.07 6.85
C ASP A 232 -11.09 -4.17 7.86
N PRO A 233 -10.34 -3.85 8.93
CA PRO A 233 -10.07 -4.79 10.00
C PRO A 233 -11.36 -5.23 10.71
N ALA A 234 -11.34 -6.41 11.31
CA ALA A 234 -12.48 -6.89 12.10
C ALA A 234 -12.81 -5.90 13.23
N GLY A 235 -14.09 -5.67 13.48
CA GLY A 235 -14.57 -4.77 14.55
C GLY A 235 -14.47 -3.27 14.24
N VAL A 236 -13.96 -2.89 13.09
CA VAL A 236 -13.99 -1.51 12.60
C VAL A 236 -15.34 -1.23 11.95
N MET A 237 -16.00 -0.15 12.36
CA MET A 237 -17.12 0.41 11.62
C MET A 237 -16.63 1.60 10.80
N ARG A 238 -16.95 1.62 9.51
CA ARG A 238 -16.54 2.69 8.60
C ARG A 238 -17.72 3.19 7.79
N ARG A 239 -17.80 4.50 7.64
CA ARG A 239 -18.64 5.17 6.64
C ARG A 239 -17.80 6.19 5.89
N SER A 240 -17.72 6.01 4.57
CA SER A 240 -17.01 6.91 3.66
C SER A 240 -18.02 7.67 2.81
N TYR A 241 -17.71 8.93 2.57
CA TYR A 241 -18.56 9.79 1.76
C TYR A 241 -17.71 10.55 0.75
N ASP A 242 -18.29 10.76 -0.41
CA ASP A 242 -17.74 11.56 -1.50
C ASP A 242 -18.60 12.80 -1.74
N GLU A 243 -17.99 13.92 -2.06
CA GLU A 243 -18.72 15.14 -2.39
C GLU A 243 -19.45 14.98 -3.73
N LYS A 244 -20.70 15.41 -3.79
CA LYS A 244 -21.48 15.42 -5.02
C LYS A 244 -21.03 16.52 -5.96
N LYS A 245 -21.09 16.23 -7.25
CA LYS A 245 -20.83 17.25 -8.29
C LYS A 245 -22.00 18.21 -8.44
N PRO A 246 -21.75 19.48 -8.77
CA PRO A 246 -20.45 20.09 -9.02
C PRO A 246 -19.69 20.36 -7.72
N TYR A 247 -18.37 20.11 -7.73
CA TYR A 247 -17.53 20.42 -6.58
C TYR A 247 -17.37 21.93 -6.39
N GLY A 248 -17.13 22.35 -5.14
CA GLY A 248 -16.77 23.72 -4.79
C GLY A 248 -15.37 24.10 -5.26
N ALA A 249 -14.66 24.89 -4.46
CA ALA A 249 -13.29 25.27 -4.75
C ALA A 249 -12.31 24.08 -4.74
N GLU A 250 -12.65 23.05 -3.98
CA GLU A 250 -11.93 21.79 -3.84
C GLU A 250 -12.93 20.65 -3.79
N HIS A 251 -12.51 19.47 -4.22
CA HIS A 251 -13.26 18.23 -4.02
C HIS A 251 -12.86 17.61 -2.68
N VAL A 252 -13.84 17.27 -1.86
CA VAL A 252 -13.65 16.74 -0.50
C VAL A 252 -14.13 15.29 -0.41
N ARG A 253 -13.27 14.43 0.16
CA ARG A 253 -13.62 13.07 0.59
C ARG A 253 -13.49 12.97 2.09
N GLN A 254 -14.38 12.24 2.73
CA GLN A 254 -14.35 12.03 4.17
C GLN A 254 -14.69 10.59 4.54
N ALA A 255 -14.10 10.11 5.63
CA ALA A 255 -14.45 8.83 6.23
C ALA A 255 -14.49 8.95 7.75
N TRP A 256 -15.53 8.38 8.31
CA TRP A 256 -15.71 8.22 9.74
C TRP A 256 -15.45 6.77 10.10
N LEU A 257 -14.62 6.55 11.10
CA LEU A 257 -14.28 5.23 11.64
C LEU A 257 -14.69 5.18 13.10
N ARG A 258 -15.15 4.02 13.57
CA ARG A 258 -15.33 3.75 14.99
C ARG A 258 -14.61 2.45 15.34
N ILE A 259 -13.69 2.52 16.26
CA ILE A 259 -12.94 1.39 16.80
C ILE A 259 -12.86 1.57 18.33
N GLY A 260 -13.38 0.60 19.07
CA GLY A 260 -13.39 0.71 20.54
C GLY A 260 -13.98 2.03 21.02
N ASP A 261 -13.29 2.70 21.94
CA ASP A 261 -13.65 3.99 22.54
C ASP A 261 -13.31 5.22 21.67
N THR A 262 -12.88 4.99 20.43
CA THR A 262 -12.37 6.08 19.56
C THR A 262 -13.17 6.20 18.27
N ILE A 263 -13.57 7.44 17.95
CA ILE A 263 -14.07 7.83 16.62
C ILE A 263 -12.94 8.53 15.88
N ALA A 264 -12.68 8.14 14.64
CA ALA A 264 -11.75 8.84 13.78
C ALA A 264 -12.46 9.49 12.60
N LEU A 265 -12.04 10.70 12.25
CA LEU A 265 -12.44 11.39 11.03
C LEU A 265 -11.23 11.59 10.14
N VAL A 266 -11.27 11.06 8.92
CA VAL A 266 -10.27 11.26 7.88
C VAL A 266 -10.88 12.15 6.80
N VAL A 267 -10.21 13.26 6.49
CA VAL A 267 -10.65 14.21 5.45
C VAL A 267 -9.53 14.40 4.45
N GLN A 268 -9.86 14.38 3.16
CA GLN A 268 -8.96 14.81 2.09
C GLN A 268 -9.65 15.82 1.19
N ALA A 269 -8.94 16.89 0.85
CA ALA A 269 -9.42 17.94 -0.03
C ALA A 269 -8.38 18.28 -1.09
N ARG A 270 -8.81 18.47 -2.34
CA ARG A 270 -7.93 18.83 -3.45
C ARG A 270 -8.67 19.68 -4.49
N LYS A 271 -7.97 20.65 -5.07
CA LYS A 271 -8.50 21.38 -6.24
C LYS A 271 -8.72 20.42 -7.41
N GLY A 272 -9.90 20.51 -8.01
CA GLY A 272 -10.33 19.65 -9.11
C GLY A 272 -10.87 18.32 -8.59
N SER A 273 -10.08 17.27 -8.42
CA SER A 273 -10.55 15.97 -7.95
C SER A 273 -9.56 15.33 -6.98
N ALA A 274 -10.01 15.04 -5.77
CA ALA A 274 -9.28 14.23 -4.81
C ALA A 274 -9.30 12.75 -5.23
N ALA A 275 -8.11 12.16 -5.38
CA ALA A 275 -7.99 10.78 -5.85
C ALA A 275 -8.52 9.79 -4.80
N ALA A 276 -9.29 8.78 -5.26
CA ALA A 276 -9.87 7.77 -4.37
C ALA A 276 -8.81 6.85 -3.73
N VAL A 277 -7.80 6.42 -4.51
CA VAL A 277 -6.80 5.44 -4.05
C VAL A 277 -6.02 5.92 -2.84
N PRO A 278 -5.39 7.11 -2.81
CA PRO A 278 -4.68 7.57 -1.62
C PRO A 278 -5.61 7.87 -0.45
N PHE A 279 -6.85 8.28 -0.70
CA PHE A 279 -7.85 8.43 0.35
C PHE A 279 -8.17 7.09 1.03
N GLN A 280 -8.53 6.08 0.24
CA GLN A 280 -8.83 4.74 0.73
C GLN A 280 -7.64 4.13 1.46
N GLN A 281 -6.43 4.30 0.93
CA GLN A 281 -5.19 3.88 1.59
C GLN A 281 -5.04 4.53 2.98
N THR A 282 -5.23 5.85 3.07
CA THR A 282 -5.14 6.59 4.34
C THR A 282 -6.15 6.05 5.36
N VAL A 283 -7.39 5.83 4.93
CA VAL A 283 -8.46 5.29 5.79
C VAL A 283 -8.12 3.89 6.29
N VAL A 284 -7.68 3.00 5.40
CA VAL A 284 -7.30 1.61 5.77
C VAL A 284 -6.12 1.60 6.73
N LEU A 285 -5.06 2.36 6.46
CA LEU A 285 -3.88 2.40 7.33
C LEU A 285 -4.23 2.99 8.71
N GLN A 286 -5.07 4.03 8.77
CA GLN A 286 -5.52 4.58 10.05
C GLN A 286 -6.40 3.57 10.81
N SER A 287 -7.27 2.84 10.13
CA SER A 287 -8.09 1.81 10.76
C SER A 287 -7.25 0.66 11.35
N GLN A 288 -6.17 0.27 10.65
CA GLN A 288 -5.23 -0.75 11.12
C GLN A 288 -4.41 -0.30 12.34
N LEU A 289 -4.07 0.99 12.44
CA LEU A 289 -3.39 1.51 13.63
C LEU A 289 -4.29 1.49 14.88
N LEU A 290 -5.58 1.68 14.69
CA LEU A 290 -6.57 1.72 15.79
C LEU A 290 -7.12 0.33 16.18
N SER A 291 -6.84 -0.72 15.41
CA SER A 291 -7.43 -2.06 15.63
C SER A 291 -6.72 -2.91 16.65
#